data_7b04a438d3ac86c7c04b30f4984dfd5d
#
_entry.id   7b04a438d3ac86c7c04b30f4984dfd5d
#
_cell.length_a   1.000
_cell.length_b   1.000
_cell.length_c   1.000
_cell.angle_alpha   90.00
_cell.angle_beta   90.00
_cell.angle_gamma   90.00
#
_symmetry.space_group_name_H-M   'P 1'
#
loop_
_entity.id
_entity.type
_entity.pdbx_description
1 polymer ?
#
loop_
_entity_poly.entity_id
_entity_poly.type
_entity_poly.pdbx_seq_one_letter_code
_entity_poly.pdbx_strand_id
1 'polypeptide(L)'
;MKASQFFISTLKEAPADAEIASHQLMMRAGMIKKLGAGIYNYMPMGLRVVRKVEAIVREEMNKAGAIEMSMPVIQPAELWQETGRFEQMGPELLRIKDRHGRDFVVQPTSEEVITDVIRQDIRSYKQLPKNFYQIQTKFRDERRPRFGLMRGREFIMKDAYSFDRNPEAAKASYQNMAQAYRRIFDRFGLRYRAVAADSGAIGGDLSEEFQVIASTGEDAIVYCPQSDYAANMEKAEALAPSQPRLEPSLALTKTATPDKSTCGEVAALLGLPLSATVKSLVLATDQLGEDGSIAKSSVWLLLLRGDHDMNEIKVGKIPGLDKSFRFASLSEIEEHFGCQPGYLGPLNLLKPVTLLVDRNVAVMADWVCGANVEGFHMTGVNWGRDLPEPALVADLRNVVAGDASPDGKGELAIERGIEVGHVFYLGTKYSRAMNATFLADNGKPQFFEMGCYGIGITRLPAAAIEQNHDERGIIWPDAIAPFTVVLCPISPDRFADVKTAADQLYADLLAAGVDVILDDRNERPGAMFADWELIGIPHRVTIGDRGLKDGHIEYQHRRDSASSQVASGEALAFLKTKLSLA
;
A
#
# COMPACT_ATOMS: atom_id res chain seq x y z
N MET A 1 25.95 0.15 -24.01
CA MET A 1 25.29 1.41 -24.46
C MET A 1 26.28 2.57 -24.34
N LYS A 2 26.30 3.55 -25.27
CA LYS A 2 27.06 4.79 -25.14
C LYS A 2 26.13 5.93 -24.70
N ALA A 3 26.59 6.79 -23.78
CA ALA A 3 25.77 7.87 -23.24
C ALA A 3 25.40 8.93 -24.29
N SER A 4 26.29 9.20 -25.27
CA SER A 4 25.99 10.10 -26.41
C SER A 4 24.85 9.60 -27.30
N GLN A 5 24.56 8.29 -27.27
CA GLN A 5 23.48 7.64 -28.02
C GLN A 5 22.25 7.34 -27.18
N PHE A 6 22.30 7.63 -25.88
CA PHE A 6 21.24 7.40 -24.94
C PHE A 6 20.62 8.74 -24.52
N PHE A 7 19.31 8.77 -24.26
CA PHE A 7 18.65 10.00 -23.86
C PHE A 7 18.74 10.18 -22.35
N ILE A 8 19.65 11.05 -21.91
CA ILE A 8 19.84 11.44 -20.51
C ILE A 8 19.33 12.87 -20.34
N SER A 9 18.42 13.09 -19.40
CA SER A 9 17.76 14.39 -19.17
C SER A 9 17.63 14.65 -17.68
N THR A 10 18.77 14.94 -17.03
CA THR A 10 18.82 15.28 -15.61
C THR A 10 18.41 16.73 -15.35
N LEU A 11 17.87 17.00 -14.17
CA LEU A 11 17.49 18.33 -13.70
C LEU A 11 18.23 18.66 -12.40
N LYS A 12 18.63 19.92 -12.23
CA LYS A 12 19.26 20.39 -10.98
C LYS A 12 18.27 20.41 -9.83
N GLU A 13 17.04 20.87 -10.10
CA GLU A 13 15.98 21.05 -9.10
C GLU A 13 14.78 20.18 -9.44
N ALA A 14 14.08 19.74 -8.42
CA ALA A 14 12.82 19.05 -8.57
C ALA A 14 11.70 20.03 -8.92
N PRO A 15 10.68 19.61 -9.71
CA PRO A 15 9.46 20.40 -9.86
C PRO A 15 8.79 20.69 -8.51
N ALA A 16 8.16 21.85 -8.38
CA ALA A 16 7.57 22.32 -7.12
C ALA A 16 6.43 21.42 -6.60
N ASP A 17 5.81 20.64 -7.46
CA ASP A 17 4.73 19.68 -7.12
C ASP A 17 5.24 18.29 -6.74
N ALA A 18 6.55 18.08 -6.72
CA ALA A 18 7.16 16.82 -6.26
C ALA A 18 7.45 16.89 -4.75
N GLU A 19 6.65 16.18 -3.95
CA GLU A 19 6.66 16.30 -2.49
C GLU A 19 7.61 15.31 -1.80
N ILE A 20 7.65 14.04 -2.25
CA ILE A 20 8.43 12.98 -1.62
C ILE A 20 9.72 12.68 -2.41
N ALA A 21 10.69 12.05 -1.73
CA ALA A 21 12.02 11.78 -2.28
C ALA A 21 11.98 11.02 -3.60
N SER A 22 11.20 9.95 -3.71
CA SER A 22 11.10 9.16 -4.96
C SER A 22 10.56 9.99 -6.13
N HIS A 23 9.53 10.81 -5.91
CA HIS A 23 8.97 11.68 -6.95
C HIS A 23 9.99 12.71 -7.41
N GLN A 24 10.64 13.40 -6.44
CA GLN A 24 11.68 14.39 -6.74
C GLN A 24 12.86 13.80 -7.51
N LEU A 25 13.39 12.66 -7.03
CA LEU A 25 14.57 12.04 -7.62
C LEU A 25 14.29 11.42 -8.98
N MET A 26 13.14 10.76 -9.18
CA MET A 26 12.77 10.21 -10.49
C MET A 26 12.59 11.30 -11.56
N MET A 27 12.01 12.44 -11.18
CA MET A 27 11.90 13.60 -12.08
C MET A 27 13.26 14.21 -12.39
N ARG A 28 14.09 14.43 -11.36
CA ARG A 28 15.45 15.00 -11.52
C ARG A 28 16.38 14.09 -12.31
N ALA A 29 16.34 12.79 -12.08
CA ALA A 29 17.15 11.81 -12.80
C ALA A 29 16.65 11.54 -14.24
N GLY A 30 15.60 12.22 -14.68
CA GLY A 30 15.04 12.06 -16.03
C GLY A 30 14.45 10.68 -16.28
N MET A 31 13.90 10.03 -15.25
CA MET A 31 13.29 8.71 -15.36
C MET A 31 11.82 8.76 -15.75
N ILE A 32 11.13 9.79 -15.29
CA ILE A 32 9.73 10.04 -15.62
C ILE A 32 9.50 11.50 -15.99
N LYS A 33 8.47 11.75 -16.81
CA LYS A 33 7.97 13.11 -17.11
C LYS A 33 6.45 13.13 -16.96
N LYS A 34 5.95 14.09 -16.19
CA LYS A 34 4.52 14.28 -16.00
C LYS A 34 3.86 14.71 -17.32
N LEU A 35 2.80 14.00 -17.71
CA LEU A 35 1.93 14.37 -18.83
C LEU A 35 0.64 15.02 -18.33
N GLY A 36 0.09 14.50 -17.25
CA GLY A 36 -1.11 14.99 -16.59
C GLY A 36 -1.12 14.58 -15.13
N ALA A 37 -2.15 14.96 -14.37
CA ALA A 37 -2.27 14.57 -12.97
C ALA A 37 -2.34 13.03 -12.86
N GLY A 38 -1.35 12.41 -12.21
CA GLY A 38 -1.23 10.96 -12.05
C GLY A 38 -0.94 10.18 -13.34
N ILE A 39 -0.50 10.85 -14.41
CA ILE A 39 -0.15 10.24 -15.71
C ILE A 39 1.27 10.66 -16.08
N TYR A 40 2.15 9.68 -16.31
CA TYR A 40 3.57 9.89 -16.53
C TYR A 40 4.08 9.17 -17.78
N ASN A 41 4.99 9.82 -18.50
CA ASN A 41 5.85 9.16 -19.47
C ASN A 41 7.01 8.49 -18.74
N TYR A 42 7.28 7.24 -19.05
CA TYR A 42 8.50 6.54 -18.61
C TYR A 42 9.61 6.83 -19.62
N MET A 43 10.58 7.61 -19.19
CA MET A 43 11.73 7.97 -20.02
C MET A 43 12.69 6.76 -20.16
N PRO A 44 13.61 6.75 -21.13
CA PRO A 44 14.46 5.59 -21.39
C PRO A 44 15.16 5.03 -20.15
N MET A 45 15.66 5.90 -19.25
CA MET A 45 16.31 5.47 -18.01
C MET A 45 15.32 4.79 -17.03
N GLY A 46 14.14 5.39 -16.82
CA GLY A 46 13.11 4.83 -15.97
C GLY A 46 12.48 3.56 -16.52
N LEU A 47 12.30 3.49 -17.85
CA LEU A 47 11.78 2.29 -18.52
C LEU A 47 12.71 1.09 -18.32
N ARG A 48 14.04 1.29 -18.31
CA ARG A 48 15.00 0.21 -18.02
C ARG A 48 14.79 -0.38 -16.62
N VAL A 49 14.57 0.49 -15.62
CA VAL A 49 14.26 0.04 -14.25
C VAL A 49 12.96 -0.76 -14.22
N VAL A 50 11.89 -0.23 -14.82
CA VAL A 50 10.59 -0.92 -14.91
C VAL A 50 10.74 -2.31 -15.57
N ARG A 51 11.49 -2.40 -16.68
CA ARG A 51 11.73 -3.68 -17.39
C ARG A 51 12.50 -4.70 -16.54
N LYS A 52 13.46 -4.26 -15.73
CA LYS A 52 14.16 -5.16 -14.79
C LYS A 52 13.22 -5.66 -13.68
N VAL A 53 12.36 -4.79 -13.15
CA VAL A 53 11.31 -5.18 -12.21
C VAL A 53 10.37 -6.21 -12.83
N GLU A 54 9.87 -5.94 -14.05
CA GLU A 54 9.01 -6.88 -14.78
C GLU A 54 9.69 -8.25 -14.99
N ALA A 55 10.98 -8.26 -15.34
CA ALA A 55 11.72 -9.50 -15.58
C ALA A 55 11.81 -10.36 -14.31
N ILE A 56 12.16 -9.77 -13.16
CA ILE A 56 12.25 -10.47 -11.88
C ILE A 56 10.87 -11.02 -11.48
N VAL A 57 9.82 -10.21 -11.60
CA VAL A 57 8.45 -10.64 -11.29
C VAL A 57 8.02 -11.79 -12.19
N ARG A 58 8.28 -11.70 -13.50
CA ARG A 58 7.95 -12.75 -14.48
C ARG A 58 8.66 -14.07 -14.16
N GLU A 59 9.95 -14.01 -13.84
CA GLU A 59 10.72 -15.20 -13.46
C GLU A 59 10.13 -15.89 -12.24
N GLU A 60 9.78 -15.16 -11.19
CA GLU A 60 9.22 -15.76 -9.98
C GLU A 60 7.78 -16.25 -10.17
N MET A 61 6.97 -15.58 -11.01
CA MET A 61 5.65 -16.10 -11.39
C MET A 61 5.77 -17.40 -12.16
N ASN A 62 6.67 -17.50 -13.14
CA ASN A 62 6.92 -18.73 -13.91
C ASN A 62 7.42 -19.86 -13.01
N LYS A 63 8.35 -19.58 -12.08
CA LYS A 63 8.81 -20.57 -11.08
C LYS A 63 7.68 -21.06 -10.16
N ALA A 64 6.71 -20.20 -9.87
CA ALA A 64 5.54 -20.56 -9.08
C ALA A 64 4.47 -21.33 -9.88
N GLY A 65 4.71 -21.59 -11.17
CA GLY A 65 3.81 -22.33 -12.06
C GLY A 65 2.65 -21.51 -12.63
N ALA A 66 2.71 -20.18 -12.53
CA ALA A 66 1.73 -19.30 -13.15
C ALA A 66 1.99 -19.17 -14.67
N ILE A 67 0.93 -19.00 -15.45
CA ILE A 67 0.94 -18.97 -16.91
C ILE A 67 0.70 -17.54 -17.38
N GLU A 68 1.63 -16.98 -18.14
CA GLU A 68 1.49 -15.62 -18.68
C GLU A 68 0.47 -15.57 -19.81
N MET A 69 -0.40 -14.56 -19.78
CA MET A 69 -1.31 -14.21 -20.85
C MET A 69 -1.43 -12.68 -20.97
N SER A 70 -2.19 -12.17 -21.93
CA SER A 70 -2.48 -10.75 -22.07
C SER A 70 -3.96 -10.55 -22.33
N MET A 71 -4.61 -9.74 -21.50
CA MET A 71 -6.02 -9.41 -21.61
C MET A 71 -6.20 -7.98 -22.09
N PRO A 72 -7.34 -7.63 -22.75
CA PRO A 72 -7.58 -6.29 -23.25
C PRO A 72 -7.62 -5.23 -22.15
N VAL A 73 -7.13 -4.02 -22.46
CA VAL A 73 -7.26 -2.84 -21.59
C VAL A 73 -8.70 -2.32 -21.58
N ILE A 74 -9.37 -2.37 -22.75
CA ILE A 74 -10.77 -1.97 -22.89
C ILE A 74 -11.63 -3.21 -22.73
N GLN A 75 -12.55 -3.19 -21.79
CA GLN A 75 -13.36 -4.35 -21.40
C GLN A 75 -14.85 -4.04 -21.58
N PRO A 76 -15.67 -5.01 -22.04
CA PRO A 76 -17.11 -4.86 -22.12
C PRO A 76 -17.73 -4.59 -20.74
N ALA A 77 -18.64 -3.61 -20.66
CA ALA A 77 -19.29 -3.26 -19.39
C ALA A 77 -20.20 -4.38 -18.86
N GLU A 78 -20.72 -5.24 -19.74
CA GLU A 78 -21.61 -6.34 -19.41
C GLU A 78 -20.96 -7.32 -18.39
N LEU A 79 -19.65 -7.60 -18.52
CA LEU A 79 -18.93 -8.47 -17.58
C LEU A 79 -18.91 -7.86 -16.17
N TRP A 80 -18.75 -6.55 -16.06
CA TRP A 80 -18.75 -5.80 -14.81
C TRP A 80 -20.15 -5.70 -14.19
N GLN A 81 -21.18 -5.68 -15.05
CA GLN A 81 -22.58 -5.70 -14.63
C GLN A 81 -22.96 -7.07 -14.07
N GLU A 82 -22.47 -8.18 -14.64
CA GLU A 82 -22.68 -9.55 -14.11
C GLU A 82 -22.23 -9.68 -12.64
N THR A 83 -21.14 -9.03 -12.26
CA THR A 83 -20.62 -9.07 -10.87
C THR A 83 -21.20 -7.97 -9.96
N GLY A 84 -21.96 -7.03 -10.52
CA GLY A 84 -22.45 -5.83 -9.81
C GLY A 84 -21.36 -4.78 -9.55
N ARG A 85 -20.11 -5.04 -9.95
CA ARG A 85 -18.99 -4.11 -9.71
C ARG A 85 -19.02 -2.88 -10.61
N PHE A 86 -19.78 -2.91 -11.69
CA PHE A 86 -19.97 -1.70 -12.53
C PHE A 86 -20.46 -0.50 -11.72
N GLU A 87 -21.38 -0.72 -10.78
CA GLU A 87 -21.85 0.33 -9.85
C GLU A 87 -21.01 0.42 -8.58
N GLN A 88 -20.61 -0.72 -8.01
CA GLN A 88 -19.88 -0.79 -6.74
C GLN A 88 -18.53 -0.06 -6.78
N MET A 89 -17.80 -0.09 -7.91
CA MET A 89 -16.51 0.61 -8.08
C MET A 89 -16.64 2.13 -8.10
N GLY A 90 -17.86 2.64 -8.25
CA GLY A 90 -18.11 4.07 -8.22
C GLY A 90 -17.35 4.86 -9.30
N PRO A 91 -16.91 6.09 -9.00
CA PRO A 91 -16.27 7.00 -9.96
C PRO A 91 -14.83 6.61 -10.32
N GLU A 92 -14.17 5.72 -9.58
CA GLU A 92 -12.83 5.24 -9.91
C GLU A 92 -12.80 4.36 -11.16
N LEU A 93 -13.94 3.76 -11.53
CA LEU A 93 -14.10 3.01 -12.76
C LEU A 93 -14.30 3.95 -13.93
N LEU A 94 -13.29 4.12 -14.79
CA LEU A 94 -13.42 4.95 -16.00
C LEU A 94 -14.31 4.24 -17.02
N ARG A 95 -15.50 4.80 -17.25
CA ARG A 95 -16.50 4.32 -18.19
C ARG A 95 -16.39 5.10 -19.50
N ILE A 96 -16.44 4.39 -20.62
CA ILE A 96 -16.36 4.96 -21.95
C ILE A 96 -17.44 4.37 -22.86
N LYS A 97 -17.76 5.07 -23.93
CA LYS A 97 -18.66 4.57 -24.99
C LYS A 97 -17.90 4.46 -26.30
N ASP A 98 -18.20 3.40 -27.04
CA ASP A 98 -17.71 3.29 -28.41
C ASP A 98 -18.54 4.17 -29.36
N ARG A 99 -18.16 4.19 -30.65
CA ARG A 99 -18.88 4.96 -31.69
C ARG A 99 -20.35 4.53 -31.92
N HIS A 100 -20.72 3.34 -31.44
CA HIS A 100 -22.06 2.78 -31.53
C HIS A 100 -22.86 2.96 -30.23
N GLY A 101 -22.32 3.66 -29.25
CA GLY A 101 -22.96 3.93 -27.96
C GLY A 101 -22.92 2.77 -26.96
N ARG A 102 -22.14 1.70 -27.20
CA ARG A 102 -21.97 0.58 -26.28
C ARG A 102 -21.04 0.97 -25.13
N ASP A 103 -21.39 0.55 -23.93
CA ASP A 103 -20.60 0.82 -22.74
C ASP A 103 -19.39 -0.12 -22.62
N PHE A 104 -18.26 0.47 -22.29
CA PHE A 104 -17.00 -0.21 -21.96
C PHE A 104 -16.39 0.42 -20.72
N VAL A 105 -15.41 -0.26 -20.14
CA VAL A 105 -14.58 0.27 -19.06
C VAL A 105 -13.10 0.18 -19.45
N VAL A 106 -12.30 1.09 -18.93
CA VAL A 106 -10.84 0.98 -18.97
C VAL A 106 -10.40 0.21 -17.71
N GLN A 107 -9.73 -0.90 -17.89
CA GLN A 107 -9.48 -1.89 -16.83
C GLN A 107 -8.79 -1.28 -15.57
N PRO A 108 -9.44 -1.31 -14.39
CA PRO A 108 -8.75 -1.10 -13.12
C PRO A 108 -8.15 -2.40 -12.57
N THR A 109 -8.68 -3.55 -13.00
CA THR A 109 -8.35 -4.94 -12.66
C THR A 109 -9.04 -5.87 -13.67
N SER A 110 -8.90 -7.20 -13.58
CA SER A 110 -9.37 -8.11 -14.63
C SER A 110 -10.04 -9.40 -14.12
N GLU A 111 -10.61 -9.41 -12.91
CA GLU A 111 -11.31 -10.57 -12.35
C GLU A 111 -12.43 -11.06 -13.27
N GLU A 112 -13.22 -10.13 -13.82
CA GLU A 112 -14.34 -10.43 -14.68
C GLU A 112 -13.88 -11.05 -16.02
N VAL A 113 -12.86 -10.45 -16.63
CA VAL A 113 -12.37 -10.92 -17.95
C VAL A 113 -11.75 -12.30 -17.84
N ILE A 114 -10.90 -12.53 -16.84
CA ILE A 114 -10.28 -13.85 -16.68
C ILE A 114 -11.31 -14.92 -16.32
N THR A 115 -12.32 -14.58 -15.51
CA THR A 115 -13.41 -15.51 -15.18
C THR A 115 -14.21 -15.88 -16.42
N ASP A 116 -14.45 -14.91 -17.33
CA ASP A 116 -15.13 -15.15 -18.61
C ASP A 116 -14.33 -16.10 -19.51
N VAL A 117 -13.01 -15.91 -19.63
CA VAL A 117 -12.13 -16.83 -20.37
C VAL A 117 -12.20 -18.24 -19.78
N ILE A 118 -12.08 -18.36 -18.46
CA ILE A 118 -12.00 -19.67 -17.78
C ILE A 118 -13.32 -20.41 -17.83
N ARG A 119 -14.48 -19.76 -17.70
CA ARG A 119 -15.79 -20.42 -17.82
C ARG A 119 -16.05 -21.01 -19.21
N GLN A 120 -15.36 -20.50 -20.24
CA GLN A 120 -15.45 -21.02 -21.60
C GLN A 120 -14.55 -22.22 -21.85
N ASP A 121 -13.36 -22.27 -21.24
CA ASP A 121 -12.29 -23.21 -21.60
C ASP A 121 -12.07 -24.33 -20.58
N ILE A 122 -12.29 -24.10 -19.27
CA ILE A 122 -12.11 -25.12 -18.23
C ILE A 122 -13.44 -25.79 -17.94
N ARG A 123 -13.56 -27.08 -18.31
CA ARG A 123 -14.79 -27.87 -18.20
C ARG A 123 -14.72 -28.98 -17.15
N SER A 124 -13.53 -29.33 -16.65
CA SER A 124 -13.34 -30.49 -15.79
C SER A 124 -12.33 -30.20 -14.68
N TYR A 125 -12.58 -30.79 -13.50
CA TYR A 125 -11.66 -30.76 -12.37
C TYR A 125 -10.24 -31.25 -12.70
N LYS A 126 -10.08 -32.09 -13.75
CA LYS A 126 -8.79 -32.59 -14.21
C LYS A 126 -7.88 -31.51 -14.80
N GLN A 127 -8.44 -30.37 -15.18
CA GLN A 127 -7.70 -29.23 -15.73
C GLN A 127 -7.19 -28.28 -14.62
N LEU A 128 -7.60 -28.49 -13.38
CA LEU A 128 -7.29 -27.66 -12.21
C LEU A 128 -6.16 -28.28 -11.35
N PRO A 129 -5.39 -27.49 -10.58
CA PRO A 129 -5.47 -26.02 -10.49
C PRO A 129 -4.87 -25.32 -11.70
N LYS A 130 -5.24 -24.05 -11.92
CA LYS A 130 -4.62 -23.15 -12.89
C LYS A 130 -4.40 -21.79 -12.26
N ASN A 131 -3.30 -21.14 -12.63
CA ASN A 131 -3.00 -19.77 -12.26
C ASN A 131 -2.53 -19.01 -13.50
N PHE A 132 -3.21 -17.93 -13.85
CA PHE A 132 -2.87 -17.08 -14.99
C PHE A 132 -2.45 -15.71 -14.51
N TYR A 133 -1.48 -15.08 -15.18
CA TYR A 133 -1.06 -13.73 -14.86
C TYR A 133 -0.80 -12.90 -16.11
N GLN A 134 -0.85 -11.60 -15.95
CA GLN A 134 -0.40 -10.62 -16.92
C GLN A 134 0.43 -9.52 -16.26
N ILE A 135 1.23 -8.83 -17.05
CA ILE A 135 1.85 -7.55 -16.70
C ILE A 135 1.28 -6.54 -17.67
N GLN A 136 0.38 -5.66 -17.21
CA GLN A 136 -0.43 -4.84 -18.08
C GLN A 136 -0.76 -3.50 -17.43
N THR A 137 -1.00 -2.49 -18.29
CA THR A 137 -1.47 -1.17 -17.88
C THR A 137 -2.85 -1.25 -17.23
N LYS A 138 -3.01 -0.54 -16.12
CA LYS A 138 -4.27 -0.32 -15.40
C LYS A 138 -4.58 1.16 -15.36
N PHE A 139 -5.86 1.48 -15.28
CA PHE A 139 -6.33 2.83 -15.08
C PHE A 139 -7.36 2.87 -13.95
N ARG A 140 -7.12 3.74 -12.97
CA ARG A 140 -8.07 4.09 -11.90
C ARG A 140 -8.25 5.59 -11.88
N ASP A 141 -9.50 6.06 -11.98
CA ASP A 141 -9.78 7.50 -12.00
C ASP A 141 -9.66 8.09 -10.59
N GLU A 142 -8.45 8.00 -10.07
CA GLU A 142 -8.09 8.45 -8.73
C GLU A 142 -8.39 9.94 -8.55
N ARG A 143 -9.19 10.27 -7.55
CA ARG A 143 -9.62 11.65 -7.28
C ARG A 143 -8.47 12.57 -6.91
N ARG A 144 -7.47 12.06 -6.20
CA ARG A 144 -6.31 12.84 -5.71
C ARG A 144 -5.01 12.11 -5.98
N PRO A 145 -4.57 12.03 -7.25
CA PRO A 145 -3.28 11.44 -7.57
C PRO A 145 -2.18 12.30 -6.96
N ARG A 146 -1.21 11.65 -6.31
CA ARG A 146 -0.10 12.31 -5.59
C ARG A 146 1.11 11.42 -5.53
N PHE A 147 2.25 12.00 -5.11
CA PHE A 147 3.49 11.28 -4.84
C PHE A 147 4.04 10.51 -6.07
N GLY A 148 3.90 11.08 -7.28
CA GLY A 148 4.46 10.51 -8.50
C GLY A 148 3.87 9.14 -8.82
N LEU A 149 4.72 8.11 -8.90
CA LEU A 149 4.30 6.74 -9.23
C LEU A 149 3.69 5.98 -8.05
N MET A 150 3.66 6.55 -6.84
CA MET A 150 3.04 5.89 -5.68
C MET A 150 1.52 5.80 -5.82
N ARG A 151 0.89 6.90 -6.29
CA ARG A 151 -0.57 6.99 -6.44
C ARG A 151 -0.94 7.70 -7.74
N GLY A 152 -0.64 7.04 -8.86
CA GLY A 152 -0.98 7.48 -10.20
C GLY A 152 -2.36 6.99 -10.63
N ARG A 153 -2.86 7.54 -11.76
CA ARG A 153 -4.10 7.11 -12.41
C ARG A 153 -3.85 6.00 -13.42
N GLU A 154 -2.75 6.09 -14.17
CA GLU A 154 -2.29 5.05 -15.10
C GLU A 154 -0.99 4.45 -14.58
N PHE A 155 -0.93 3.13 -14.48
CA PHE A 155 0.21 2.41 -13.93
C PHE A 155 0.28 0.99 -14.49
N ILE A 156 1.45 0.33 -14.36
CA ILE A 156 1.62 -1.07 -14.74
C ILE A 156 1.50 -1.94 -13.49
N MET A 157 0.68 -2.98 -13.59
CA MET A 157 0.47 -3.97 -12.55
C MET A 157 0.73 -5.37 -13.11
N LYS A 158 1.36 -6.22 -12.31
CA LYS A 158 1.24 -7.67 -12.46
C LYS A 158 -0.01 -8.09 -11.68
N ASP A 159 -0.97 -8.64 -12.36
CA ASP A 159 -2.15 -9.24 -11.77
C ASP A 159 -2.24 -10.72 -12.17
N ALA A 160 -2.45 -11.58 -11.17
CA ALA A 160 -2.58 -13.02 -11.34
C ALA A 160 -3.87 -13.51 -10.70
N TYR A 161 -4.39 -14.63 -11.23
CA TYR A 161 -5.68 -15.20 -10.86
C TYR A 161 -5.59 -16.71 -10.82
N SER A 162 -5.89 -17.30 -9.65
CA SER A 162 -5.94 -18.76 -9.52
C SER A 162 -7.37 -19.29 -9.58
N PHE A 163 -7.49 -20.50 -10.10
CA PHE A 163 -8.73 -21.25 -10.21
C PHE A 163 -8.49 -22.64 -9.66
N ASP A 164 -9.26 -23.00 -8.65
CA ASP A 164 -9.08 -24.20 -7.85
C ASP A 164 -10.41 -24.95 -7.69
N ARG A 165 -10.32 -26.24 -7.35
CA ARG A 165 -11.49 -27.10 -7.24
C ARG A 165 -12.22 -27.02 -5.90
N ASN A 166 -11.55 -26.55 -4.84
CA ASN A 166 -12.10 -26.47 -3.50
C ASN A 166 -11.29 -25.45 -2.65
N PRO A 167 -11.80 -25.05 -1.47
CA PRO A 167 -11.13 -24.07 -0.62
C PRO A 167 -9.70 -24.47 -0.20
N GLU A 168 -9.44 -25.76 0.05
CA GLU A 168 -8.13 -26.24 0.48
C GLU A 168 -7.10 -26.05 -0.64
N ALA A 169 -7.46 -26.40 -1.88
CA ALA A 169 -6.61 -26.17 -3.04
C ALA A 169 -6.37 -24.66 -3.29
N ALA A 170 -7.40 -23.84 -3.16
CA ALA A 170 -7.29 -22.39 -3.31
C ALA A 170 -6.37 -21.75 -2.24
N LYS A 171 -6.44 -22.21 -1.00
CA LYS A 171 -5.52 -21.78 0.06
C LYS A 171 -4.07 -22.21 -0.24
N ALA A 172 -3.87 -23.39 -0.84
CA ALA A 172 -2.54 -23.81 -1.28
C ALA A 172 -2.00 -22.92 -2.42
N SER A 173 -2.84 -22.56 -3.39
CA SER A 173 -2.51 -21.57 -4.45
C SER A 173 -2.18 -20.20 -3.86
N TYR A 174 -2.95 -19.74 -2.89
CA TYR A 174 -2.69 -18.50 -2.14
C TYR A 174 -1.31 -18.51 -1.46
N GLN A 175 -0.99 -19.59 -0.72
CA GLN A 175 0.30 -19.72 -0.04
C GLN A 175 1.47 -19.75 -1.03
N ASN A 176 1.32 -20.44 -2.16
CA ASN A 176 2.33 -20.48 -3.21
C ASN A 176 2.60 -19.07 -3.76
N MET A 177 1.56 -18.26 -4.00
CA MET A 177 1.70 -16.88 -4.45
C MET A 177 2.33 -15.98 -3.38
N ALA A 178 1.92 -16.09 -2.13
CA ALA A 178 2.52 -15.34 -1.02
C ALA A 178 4.03 -15.65 -0.89
N GLN A 179 4.45 -16.91 -1.06
CA GLN A 179 5.85 -17.30 -1.09
C GLN A 179 6.61 -16.73 -2.30
N ALA A 180 5.98 -16.70 -3.47
CA ALA A 180 6.57 -16.07 -4.65
C ALA A 180 6.79 -14.56 -4.44
N TYR A 181 5.85 -13.87 -3.78
CA TYR A 181 5.99 -12.45 -3.44
C TYR A 181 7.16 -12.20 -2.49
N ARG A 182 7.32 -13.03 -1.47
CA ARG A 182 8.48 -12.94 -0.55
C ARG A 182 9.80 -13.04 -1.35
N ARG A 183 9.93 -14.03 -2.25
CA ARG A 183 11.13 -14.15 -3.09
C ARG A 183 11.34 -12.94 -4.00
N ILE A 184 10.27 -12.35 -4.55
CA ILE A 184 10.36 -11.13 -5.38
C ILE A 184 10.95 -9.97 -4.57
N PHE A 185 10.37 -9.69 -3.40
CA PHE A 185 10.80 -8.54 -2.57
C PHE A 185 12.17 -8.75 -1.95
N ASP A 186 12.53 -9.99 -1.60
CA ASP A 186 13.88 -10.37 -1.16
C ASP A 186 14.91 -10.12 -2.27
N ARG A 187 14.59 -10.49 -3.52
CA ARG A 187 15.46 -10.23 -4.68
C ARG A 187 15.66 -8.73 -4.97
N PHE A 188 14.69 -7.91 -4.64
CA PHE A 188 14.85 -6.45 -4.70
C PHE A 188 15.64 -5.87 -3.53
N GLY A 189 15.95 -6.68 -2.49
CA GLY A 189 16.63 -6.21 -1.29
C GLY A 189 15.83 -5.18 -0.50
N LEU A 190 14.50 -5.22 -0.58
CA LEU A 190 13.62 -4.30 0.12
C LEU A 190 13.29 -4.80 1.52
N ARG A 191 13.27 -3.89 2.48
CA ARG A 191 12.75 -4.16 3.81
C ARG A 191 11.22 -3.99 3.76
N TYR A 192 10.51 -5.09 3.97
CA TYR A 192 9.04 -5.13 3.89
C TYR A 192 8.43 -5.93 5.04
N ARG A 193 7.13 -5.77 5.22
CA ARG A 193 6.30 -6.64 6.05
C ARG A 193 5.13 -7.17 5.25
N ALA A 194 4.80 -8.43 5.46
CA ALA A 194 3.54 -9.01 5.02
C ALA A 194 2.53 -8.86 6.17
N VAL A 195 1.43 -8.18 5.92
CA VAL A 195 0.46 -7.79 6.95
C VAL A 195 -0.95 -8.25 6.59
N ALA A 196 -1.69 -8.74 7.56
CA ALA A 196 -3.10 -9.06 7.37
C ALA A 196 -3.89 -7.78 7.04
N ALA A 197 -4.74 -7.85 6.01
CA ALA A 197 -5.47 -6.71 5.49
C ALA A 197 -6.97 -6.99 5.34
N ASP A 198 -7.77 -5.94 5.19
CA ASP A 198 -9.16 -6.04 4.77
C ASP A 198 -9.23 -6.25 3.25
N SER A 199 -10.20 -7.04 2.79
CA SER A 199 -10.33 -7.37 1.37
C SER A 199 -11.05 -6.30 0.54
N GLY A 200 -11.68 -5.31 1.17
CA GLY A 200 -12.37 -4.19 0.53
C GLY A 200 -13.38 -4.59 -0.54
N ALA A 201 -13.46 -3.79 -1.60
CA ALA A 201 -14.35 -4.02 -2.74
C ALA A 201 -14.03 -5.28 -3.56
N ILE A 202 -12.78 -5.78 -3.50
CA ILE A 202 -12.38 -7.04 -4.15
C ILE A 202 -13.10 -8.20 -3.46
N GLY A 203 -13.18 -8.18 -2.12
CA GLY A 203 -13.87 -9.16 -1.28
C GLY A 203 -13.04 -10.42 -1.06
N GLY A 204 -13.62 -11.38 -0.33
CA GLY A 204 -12.96 -12.59 0.12
C GLY A 204 -12.66 -12.58 1.62
N ASP A 205 -12.23 -13.72 2.17
CA ASP A 205 -12.11 -13.94 3.61
C ASP A 205 -10.66 -13.83 4.12
N LEU A 206 -9.67 -13.91 3.22
CA LEU A 206 -8.25 -13.90 3.56
C LEU A 206 -7.50 -12.97 2.60
N SER A 207 -6.72 -12.07 3.19
CA SER A 207 -6.00 -11.05 2.44
C SER A 207 -4.72 -10.67 3.19
N GLU A 208 -3.60 -10.53 2.44
CA GLU A 208 -2.30 -10.15 2.97
C GLU A 208 -1.64 -9.13 2.04
N GLU A 209 -1.27 -7.97 2.59
CA GLU A 209 -0.54 -6.91 1.91
C GLU A 209 0.96 -7.04 2.17
N PHE A 210 1.74 -6.72 1.15
CA PHE A 210 3.20 -6.58 1.26
C PHE A 210 3.54 -5.10 1.26
N GLN A 211 3.99 -4.63 2.42
CA GLN A 211 4.23 -3.22 2.72
C GLN A 211 5.73 -2.93 2.82
N VAL A 212 6.27 -2.14 1.92
CA VAL A 212 7.66 -1.63 2.01
C VAL A 212 7.73 -0.57 3.08
N ILE A 213 8.61 -0.75 4.06
CA ILE A 213 8.73 0.15 5.21
C ILE A 213 9.40 1.46 4.79
N ALA A 214 8.65 2.56 4.90
CA ALA A 214 9.15 3.90 4.60
C ALA A 214 8.35 4.95 5.37
N SER A 215 9.01 5.98 5.88
CA SER A 215 8.37 7.07 6.63
C SER A 215 7.35 7.88 5.82
N THR A 216 7.50 7.88 4.49
CA THR A 216 6.60 8.51 3.52
C THR A 216 5.44 7.62 3.11
N GLY A 217 5.33 6.41 3.65
CA GLY A 217 4.23 5.49 3.37
C GLY A 217 2.87 6.05 3.80
N GLU A 218 1.83 5.77 3.02
CA GLU A 218 0.47 6.21 3.31
C GLU A 218 -0.21 5.33 4.38
N ASP A 219 0.16 4.05 4.46
CA ASP A 219 -0.49 3.09 5.34
C ASP A 219 0.18 3.02 6.71
N ALA A 220 -0.64 2.89 7.74
CA ALA A 220 -0.16 2.58 9.09
C ALA A 220 -0.16 1.05 9.28
N ILE A 221 1.03 0.50 9.55
CA ILE A 221 1.25 -0.92 9.76
C ILE A 221 1.44 -1.16 11.25
N VAL A 222 0.63 -2.03 11.81
CA VAL A 222 0.70 -2.47 13.19
C VAL A 222 1.42 -3.82 13.26
N TYR A 223 2.38 -3.96 14.16
CA TYR A 223 3.10 -5.22 14.35
C TYR A 223 3.55 -5.41 15.79
N CYS A 224 3.83 -6.64 16.18
CA CYS A 224 4.45 -6.96 17.46
C CYS A 224 5.95 -7.29 17.23
N PRO A 225 6.89 -6.54 17.82
CA PRO A 225 8.33 -6.83 17.66
C PRO A 225 8.77 -8.20 18.22
N GLN A 226 7.96 -8.79 19.11
CA GLN A 226 8.25 -10.05 19.79
C GLN A 226 7.58 -11.27 19.13
N SER A 227 6.81 -11.08 18.04
CA SER A 227 6.10 -12.15 17.34
C SER A 227 5.94 -11.89 15.86
N ASP A 228 5.29 -12.80 15.14
CA ASP A 228 4.96 -12.65 13.71
C ASP A 228 3.65 -11.88 13.47
N TYR A 229 3.02 -11.35 14.53
CA TYR A 229 1.78 -10.59 14.37
C TYR A 229 2.04 -9.29 13.60
N ALA A 230 1.36 -9.12 12.48
CA ALA A 230 1.34 -7.89 11.70
C ALA A 230 0.00 -7.73 10.97
N ALA A 231 -0.55 -6.52 10.99
CA ALA A 231 -1.80 -6.18 10.34
C ALA A 231 -1.81 -4.72 9.86
N ASN A 232 -2.58 -4.43 8.82
CA ASN A 232 -2.97 -3.06 8.50
C ASN A 232 -3.80 -2.47 9.65
N MET A 233 -3.71 -1.16 9.88
CA MET A 233 -4.41 -0.47 10.98
C MET A 233 -5.91 -0.78 11.00
N GLU A 234 -6.54 -0.89 9.83
CA GLU A 234 -7.96 -1.16 9.70
C GLU A 234 -8.37 -2.53 10.27
N LYS A 235 -7.46 -3.52 10.20
CA LYS A 235 -7.69 -4.90 10.66
C LYS A 235 -7.01 -5.21 11.99
N ALA A 236 -6.09 -4.37 12.45
CA ALA A 236 -5.30 -4.61 13.64
C ALA A 236 -6.17 -4.74 14.90
N GLU A 237 -5.87 -5.73 15.72
CA GLU A 237 -6.54 -6.01 16.98
C GLU A 237 -5.55 -5.86 18.14
N ALA A 238 -6.09 -5.60 19.34
CA ALA A 238 -5.36 -5.61 20.60
C ALA A 238 -6.08 -6.52 21.59
N LEU A 239 -5.38 -7.02 22.59
CA LEU A 239 -6.04 -7.73 23.69
C LEU A 239 -6.99 -6.78 24.43
N ALA A 240 -8.12 -7.32 24.88
CA ALA A 240 -9.00 -6.59 25.78
C ALA A 240 -8.25 -6.27 27.09
N PRO A 241 -8.55 -5.12 27.74
CA PRO A 241 -7.99 -4.82 29.04
C PRO A 241 -8.27 -5.95 30.03
N SER A 242 -7.23 -6.44 30.69
CA SER A 242 -7.33 -7.56 31.66
C SER A 242 -7.50 -7.10 33.09
N GLN A 243 -7.26 -5.81 33.35
CA GLN A 243 -7.37 -5.27 34.71
C GLN A 243 -8.84 -5.02 35.06
N PRO A 244 -9.27 -5.34 36.29
CA PRO A 244 -10.62 -5.02 36.76
C PRO A 244 -10.81 -3.51 36.81
N ARG A 245 -12.07 -3.08 36.63
CA ARG A 245 -12.45 -1.68 36.81
C ARG A 245 -12.15 -1.25 38.26
N LEU A 246 -11.60 -0.04 38.40
CA LEU A 246 -11.38 0.56 39.70
C LEU A 246 -12.72 0.92 40.34
N GLU A 247 -12.77 0.92 41.69
CA GLU A 247 -13.93 1.39 42.44
C GLU A 247 -14.14 2.90 42.25
N PRO A 248 -15.39 3.37 42.13
CA PRO A 248 -15.70 4.78 42.03
C PRO A 248 -15.15 5.59 43.22
N SER A 249 -14.36 6.62 42.93
CA SER A 249 -13.77 7.48 43.95
C SER A 249 -14.29 8.92 43.92
N LEU A 250 -14.84 9.37 42.79
CA LEU A 250 -15.36 10.72 42.59
C LEU A 250 -16.89 10.73 42.53
N ALA A 251 -17.50 11.79 43.07
CA ALA A 251 -18.92 12.02 42.90
C ALA A 251 -19.24 12.46 41.46
N LEU A 252 -20.39 12.03 40.94
CA LEU A 252 -20.94 12.53 39.69
C LEU A 252 -21.20 14.03 39.80
N THR A 253 -20.54 14.84 38.96
CA THR A 253 -20.64 16.29 39.00
C THR A 253 -20.82 16.87 37.61
N LYS A 254 -21.75 17.81 37.44
CA LYS A 254 -21.89 18.62 36.23
C LYS A 254 -20.96 19.82 36.34
N THR A 255 -19.92 19.83 35.52
CA THR A 255 -18.81 20.80 35.54
C THR A 255 -18.90 21.76 34.36
N ALA A 256 -18.76 23.06 34.62
CA ALA A 256 -18.75 24.06 33.55
C ALA A 256 -17.46 23.98 32.74
N THR A 257 -17.60 23.92 31.43
CA THR A 257 -16.51 23.84 30.44
C THR A 257 -16.81 24.76 29.25
N PRO A 258 -16.94 26.07 29.49
CA PRO A 258 -17.36 27.03 28.48
C PRO A 258 -16.39 27.04 27.30
N ASP A 259 -16.94 27.00 26.07
CA ASP A 259 -16.20 27.02 24.81
C ASP A 259 -15.19 25.87 24.64
N LYS A 260 -15.36 24.75 25.38
CA LYS A 260 -14.54 23.55 25.31
C LYS A 260 -15.36 22.36 24.83
N SER A 261 -15.13 21.91 23.60
CA SER A 261 -15.93 20.88 22.94
C SER A 261 -15.13 19.61 22.58
N THR A 262 -13.79 19.70 22.54
CA THR A 262 -12.94 18.55 22.27
C THR A 262 -12.44 17.89 23.56
N CYS A 263 -12.26 16.57 23.54
CA CYS A 263 -11.71 15.82 24.69
C CYS A 263 -10.39 16.41 25.19
N GLY A 264 -9.51 16.86 24.29
CA GLY A 264 -8.23 17.47 24.65
C GLY A 264 -8.38 18.80 25.40
N GLU A 265 -9.24 19.68 24.93
CA GLU A 265 -9.53 20.97 25.60
C GLU A 265 -10.17 20.77 26.96
N VAL A 266 -11.11 19.82 27.06
CA VAL A 266 -11.79 19.49 28.33
C VAL A 266 -10.80 18.89 29.31
N ALA A 267 -9.98 17.93 28.89
CA ALA A 267 -8.92 17.34 29.72
C ALA A 267 -7.95 18.41 30.25
N ALA A 268 -7.49 19.30 29.38
CA ALA A 268 -6.58 20.40 29.76
C ALA A 268 -7.23 21.37 30.76
N LEU A 269 -8.51 21.76 30.55
CA LEU A 269 -9.24 22.64 31.47
C LEU A 269 -9.39 22.01 32.85
N LEU A 270 -9.66 20.69 32.89
CA LEU A 270 -9.90 19.97 34.15
C LEU A 270 -8.61 19.47 34.81
N GLY A 271 -7.45 19.64 34.18
CA GLY A 271 -6.16 19.12 34.67
C GLY A 271 -6.09 17.59 34.69
N LEU A 272 -6.80 16.93 33.77
CA LEU A 272 -6.87 15.47 33.66
C LEU A 272 -6.11 14.95 32.45
N PRO A 273 -5.64 13.70 32.46
CA PRO A 273 -5.11 13.06 31.25
C PRO A 273 -6.25 12.86 30.22
N LEU A 274 -5.90 12.95 28.94
CA LEU A 274 -6.84 12.75 27.83
C LEU A 274 -7.56 11.37 27.94
N SER A 275 -6.86 10.36 28.44
CA SER A 275 -7.39 9.01 28.68
C SER A 275 -8.47 8.93 29.77
N ALA A 276 -8.68 9.99 30.57
CA ALA A 276 -9.80 10.06 31.52
C ALA A 276 -11.09 10.58 30.87
N THR A 277 -11.04 11.04 29.63
CA THR A 277 -12.22 11.51 28.89
C THR A 277 -12.79 10.43 27.99
N VAL A 278 -14.08 10.55 27.69
CA VAL A 278 -14.81 9.67 26.77
C VAL A 278 -15.47 10.53 25.70
N LYS A 279 -15.16 10.24 24.44
CA LYS A 279 -15.81 10.88 23.29
C LYS A 279 -17.08 10.11 22.92
N SER A 280 -18.12 10.86 22.57
CA SER A 280 -19.41 10.36 22.13
C SER A 280 -19.55 10.59 20.63
N LEU A 281 -19.65 9.51 19.85
CA LEU A 281 -19.90 9.55 18.41
C LEU A 281 -21.32 9.05 18.16
N VAL A 282 -22.11 9.80 17.40
CA VAL A 282 -23.49 9.45 17.11
C VAL A 282 -23.59 8.94 15.68
N LEU A 283 -23.99 7.69 15.54
CA LEU A 283 -24.19 7.02 14.26
C LEU A 283 -25.67 6.78 14.01
N ALA A 284 -26.02 6.63 12.74
CA ALA A 284 -27.38 6.28 12.32
C ALA A 284 -27.35 5.18 11.26
N THR A 285 -28.35 4.31 11.32
CA THR A 285 -28.64 3.32 10.28
C THR A 285 -30.03 3.56 9.73
N ASP A 286 -30.17 3.52 8.39
CA ASP A 286 -31.40 3.83 7.70
C ASP A 286 -32.07 2.56 7.17
N GLN A 287 -33.37 2.45 7.39
CA GLN A 287 -34.24 1.49 6.73
C GLN A 287 -34.92 2.20 5.57
N LEU A 288 -34.65 1.70 4.35
CA LEU A 288 -35.27 2.26 3.15
C LEU A 288 -36.68 1.70 2.96
N GLY A 289 -37.61 2.57 2.56
CA GLY A 289 -38.92 2.20 2.07
C GLY A 289 -38.88 1.60 0.65
N GLU A 290 -40.02 1.12 0.18
CA GLU A 290 -40.16 0.56 -1.17
C GLU A 290 -39.83 1.56 -2.30
N ASP A 291 -39.94 2.85 -2.03
CA ASP A 291 -39.65 3.95 -2.94
C ASP A 291 -38.18 4.45 -2.86
N GLY A 292 -37.34 3.79 -2.04
CA GLY A 292 -35.95 4.18 -1.81
C GLY A 292 -35.77 5.37 -0.86
N SER A 293 -36.84 5.93 -0.29
CA SER A 293 -36.76 6.96 0.75
C SER A 293 -36.41 6.35 2.11
N ILE A 294 -35.86 7.15 3.03
CA ILE A 294 -35.60 6.71 4.40
C ILE A 294 -36.94 6.60 5.15
N ALA A 295 -37.37 5.37 5.42
CA ALA A 295 -38.60 5.09 6.15
C ALA A 295 -38.40 5.22 7.67
N LYS A 296 -37.23 4.85 8.19
CA LYS A 296 -36.89 4.90 9.61
C LYS A 296 -35.37 4.93 9.79
N SER A 297 -34.90 5.75 10.73
CA SER A 297 -33.51 5.75 11.21
C SER A 297 -33.41 5.23 12.63
N SER A 298 -32.37 4.46 12.93
CA SER A 298 -32.01 4.03 14.28
C SER A 298 -30.73 4.72 14.70
N VAL A 299 -30.75 5.37 15.86
CA VAL A 299 -29.63 6.16 16.38
C VAL A 299 -28.82 5.34 17.39
N TRP A 300 -27.48 5.37 17.19
CA TRP A 300 -26.51 4.70 18.03
C TRP A 300 -25.59 5.72 18.68
N LEU A 301 -25.27 5.51 19.95
CA LEU A 301 -24.24 6.27 20.66
C LEU A 301 -23.02 5.36 20.88
N LEU A 302 -21.94 5.68 20.20
CA LEU A 302 -20.66 5.01 20.33
C LEU A 302 -19.79 5.75 21.35
N LEU A 303 -19.28 5.04 22.36
CA LEU A 303 -18.37 5.59 23.35
C LEU A 303 -16.95 5.07 23.16
N LEU A 304 -16.01 5.99 22.98
CA LEU A 304 -14.57 5.73 22.86
C LEU A 304 -13.80 6.54 23.91
N ARG A 305 -12.69 6.01 24.40
CA ARG A 305 -11.76 6.79 25.23
C ARG A 305 -11.24 8.01 24.44
N GLY A 306 -11.04 9.15 25.07
CA GLY A 306 -10.78 10.42 24.41
C GLY A 306 -9.54 10.45 23.52
N ASP A 307 -8.55 9.63 23.84
CA ASP A 307 -7.30 9.47 23.08
C ASP A 307 -7.35 8.38 21.98
N HIS A 308 -8.50 7.74 21.77
CA HIS A 308 -8.69 6.70 20.77
C HIS A 308 -9.52 7.19 19.58
N ASP A 309 -9.25 6.64 18.38
CA ASP A 309 -10.04 6.91 17.19
C ASP A 309 -10.85 5.69 16.76
N MET A 310 -12.04 5.96 16.21
CA MET A 310 -12.95 4.93 15.73
C MET A 310 -12.33 4.18 14.54
N ASN A 311 -12.52 2.87 14.53
CA ASN A 311 -12.23 2.02 13.40
C ASN A 311 -13.54 1.66 12.68
N GLU A 312 -13.78 2.28 11.53
CA GLU A 312 -15.02 2.11 10.78
C GLU A 312 -15.24 0.67 10.31
N ILE A 313 -14.17 -0.06 9.98
CA ILE A 313 -14.24 -1.47 9.55
C ILE A 313 -14.71 -2.36 10.71
N LYS A 314 -14.21 -2.12 11.94
CA LYS A 314 -14.65 -2.87 13.12
C LYS A 314 -16.10 -2.55 13.49
N VAL A 315 -16.46 -1.27 13.45
CA VAL A 315 -17.84 -0.79 13.71
C VAL A 315 -18.81 -1.38 12.69
N GLY A 316 -18.44 -1.42 11.40
CA GLY A 316 -19.21 -2.01 10.33
C GLY A 316 -19.41 -3.54 10.42
N LYS A 317 -18.75 -4.22 11.36
CA LYS A 317 -18.98 -5.65 11.64
C LYS A 317 -19.98 -5.89 12.78
N ILE A 318 -20.42 -4.84 13.46
CA ILE A 318 -21.38 -4.95 14.57
C ILE A 318 -22.77 -5.21 14.01
N PRO A 319 -23.49 -6.24 14.50
CA PRO A 319 -24.86 -6.51 14.08
C PRO A 319 -25.76 -5.28 14.24
N GLY A 320 -26.41 -4.88 13.18
CA GLY A 320 -27.24 -3.66 13.12
C GLY A 320 -26.53 -2.44 12.53
N LEU A 321 -25.18 -2.44 12.48
CA LEU A 321 -24.35 -1.49 11.76
C LEU A 321 -23.71 -2.12 10.50
N ASP A 322 -23.83 -3.42 10.35
CA ASP A 322 -23.19 -4.26 9.32
C ASP A 322 -23.73 -4.06 7.89
N LYS A 323 -24.91 -3.47 7.75
CA LYS A 323 -25.47 -3.21 6.40
C LYS A 323 -25.02 -1.90 5.79
N SER A 324 -25.03 -0.86 6.58
CA SER A 324 -24.44 0.46 6.33
C SER A 324 -24.72 1.35 7.54
N PHE A 325 -23.81 2.22 7.87
CA PHE A 325 -24.05 3.28 8.85
C PHE A 325 -23.50 4.61 8.30
N ARG A 326 -23.99 5.69 8.88
CA ARG A 326 -23.51 7.05 8.67
C ARG A 326 -23.40 7.78 10.00
N PHE A 327 -22.68 8.90 10.03
CA PHE A 327 -22.82 9.82 11.16
C PHE A 327 -24.24 10.39 11.17
N ALA A 328 -24.80 10.53 12.36
CA ALA A 328 -26.12 11.12 12.52
C ALA A 328 -26.12 12.58 12.11
N SER A 329 -27.24 13.04 11.55
CA SER A 329 -27.46 14.45 11.22
C SER A 329 -27.59 15.30 12.48
N LEU A 330 -27.35 16.59 12.37
CA LEU A 330 -27.53 17.52 13.50
C LEU A 330 -28.95 17.51 14.05
N SER A 331 -29.96 17.31 13.22
CA SER A 331 -31.36 17.19 13.65
C SER A 331 -31.62 15.92 14.46
N GLU A 332 -31.06 14.78 14.06
CA GLU A 332 -31.14 13.53 14.84
C GLU A 332 -30.43 13.65 16.19
N ILE A 333 -29.25 14.31 16.19
CA ILE A 333 -28.51 14.56 17.43
C ILE A 333 -29.33 15.45 18.37
N GLU A 334 -29.87 16.56 17.89
CA GLU A 334 -30.67 17.47 18.69
C GLU A 334 -31.93 16.79 19.24
N GLU A 335 -32.59 15.95 18.44
CA GLU A 335 -33.78 15.20 18.83
C GLU A 335 -33.53 14.21 19.98
N HIS A 336 -32.36 13.54 19.99
CA HIS A 336 -32.02 12.53 20.97
C HIS A 336 -31.27 13.08 22.19
N PHE A 337 -30.48 14.12 22.02
CA PHE A 337 -29.57 14.64 23.04
C PHE A 337 -29.94 16.06 23.52
N GLY A 338 -30.69 16.84 22.75
CA GLY A 338 -31.05 18.24 23.06
C GLY A 338 -29.88 19.21 23.02
N CYS A 339 -28.78 18.86 22.32
CA CYS A 339 -27.52 19.57 22.36
C CYS A 339 -26.75 19.33 21.06
N GLN A 340 -25.85 20.24 20.72
CA GLN A 340 -24.95 20.13 19.56
C GLN A 340 -23.74 19.20 19.85
N PRO A 341 -23.08 18.64 18.84
CA PRO A 341 -21.84 17.90 18.98
C PRO A 341 -20.77 18.68 19.78
N GLY A 342 -20.00 17.95 20.57
CA GLY A 342 -18.98 18.52 21.47
C GLY A 342 -19.35 18.43 22.95
N TYR A 343 -20.66 18.26 23.27
CA TYR A 343 -21.15 18.19 24.64
C TYR A 343 -22.01 16.94 24.88
N LEU A 344 -21.94 15.95 23.98
CA LEU A 344 -22.78 14.76 24.01
C LEU A 344 -22.27 13.73 25.03
N GLY A 345 -23.19 13.05 25.68
CA GLY A 345 -22.91 11.99 26.63
C GLY A 345 -24.08 11.01 26.78
N PRO A 346 -23.86 9.88 27.47
CA PRO A 346 -24.86 8.84 27.62
C PRO A 346 -25.91 9.13 28.73
N LEU A 347 -25.73 10.20 29.49
CA LEU A 347 -26.62 10.58 30.61
C LEU A 347 -27.70 11.56 30.16
N ASN A 348 -28.89 11.45 30.72
CA ASN A 348 -30.00 12.41 30.52
C ASN A 348 -30.40 12.57 29.04
N LEU A 349 -30.50 11.47 28.30
CA LEU A 349 -30.97 11.45 26.93
C LEU A 349 -32.43 11.87 26.81
N LEU A 350 -32.80 12.67 25.80
CA LEU A 350 -34.19 13.03 25.51
C LEU A 350 -34.97 11.88 24.87
N LYS A 351 -34.28 11.11 24.02
CA LYS A 351 -34.83 9.89 23.40
C LYS A 351 -33.84 8.73 23.52
N PRO A 352 -34.32 7.49 23.60
CA PRO A 352 -33.47 6.32 23.68
C PRO A 352 -32.57 6.21 22.45
N VAL A 353 -31.32 5.75 22.66
CA VAL A 353 -30.34 5.36 21.65
C VAL A 353 -29.81 3.98 21.94
N THR A 354 -29.29 3.28 20.93
CA THR A 354 -28.55 2.05 21.18
C THR A 354 -27.13 2.43 21.61
N LEU A 355 -26.76 2.05 22.84
CA LEU A 355 -25.43 2.35 23.38
C LEU A 355 -24.45 1.25 23.01
N LEU A 356 -23.35 1.62 22.34
CA LEU A 356 -22.26 0.73 21.96
C LEU A 356 -20.95 1.25 22.59
N VAL A 357 -20.28 0.43 23.36
CA VAL A 357 -19.17 0.85 24.22
C VAL A 357 -17.89 0.12 23.84
N ASP A 358 -16.81 0.87 23.66
CA ASP A 358 -15.49 0.26 23.46
C ASP A 358 -15.00 -0.46 24.73
N ARG A 359 -14.26 -1.55 24.54
CA ARG A 359 -13.70 -2.39 25.62
C ARG A 359 -12.94 -1.58 26.67
N ASN A 360 -12.21 -0.54 26.25
CA ASN A 360 -11.45 0.30 27.17
C ASN A 360 -12.36 1.19 28.01
N VAL A 361 -13.44 1.72 27.44
CA VAL A 361 -14.41 2.54 28.17
C VAL A 361 -15.22 1.69 29.17
N ALA A 362 -15.50 0.45 28.81
CA ALA A 362 -16.23 -0.47 29.69
C ALA A 362 -15.53 -0.75 31.02
N VAL A 363 -14.19 -0.61 31.08
CA VAL A 363 -13.38 -0.81 32.30
C VAL A 363 -12.95 0.50 32.97
N MET A 364 -13.38 1.67 32.48
CA MET A 364 -13.06 2.96 33.11
C MET A 364 -13.89 3.22 34.34
N ALA A 365 -13.29 3.94 35.30
CA ALA A 365 -13.94 4.53 36.46
C ALA A 365 -13.70 6.05 36.47
N ASP A 366 -14.61 6.80 37.08
CA ASP A 366 -14.50 8.27 37.29
C ASP A 366 -14.23 9.08 36.01
N TRP A 367 -14.78 8.63 34.88
CA TRP A 367 -14.50 9.25 33.56
C TRP A 367 -15.32 10.51 33.31
N VAL A 368 -14.92 11.26 32.27
CA VAL A 368 -15.55 12.54 31.86
C VAL A 368 -16.21 12.39 30.50
N CYS A 369 -17.45 12.87 30.34
CA CYS A 369 -18.16 12.95 29.07
C CYS A 369 -19.01 14.22 28.97
N GLY A 370 -19.60 14.48 27.81
CA GLY A 370 -20.58 15.57 27.64
C GLY A 370 -21.79 15.41 28.57
N ALA A 371 -22.36 16.54 28.98
CA ALA A 371 -23.53 16.59 29.86
C ALA A 371 -24.87 16.74 29.12
N ASN A 372 -24.88 16.67 27.78
CA ASN A 372 -25.97 17.02 26.87
C ASN A 372 -26.52 18.45 27.13
N VAL A 373 -25.60 19.33 27.54
CA VAL A 373 -25.87 20.77 27.76
C VAL A 373 -24.64 21.52 27.28
N GLU A 374 -24.83 22.48 26.41
CA GLU A 374 -23.77 23.32 25.89
C GLU A 374 -22.96 24.00 27.01
N GLY A 375 -21.64 23.94 26.93
CA GLY A 375 -20.72 24.49 27.92
C GLY A 375 -20.56 23.66 29.18
N PHE A 376 -21.05 22.39 29.21
CA PHE A 376 -20.94 21.53 30.39
C PHE A 376 -20.52 20.10 30.05
N HIS A 377 -19.71 19.50 30.96
CA HIS A 377 -19.39 18.09 30.98
C HIS A 377 -19.72 17.45 32.33
N MET A 378 -19.97 16.14 32.32
CA MET A 378 -20.10 15.32 33.52
C MET A 378 -18.75 14.75 33.88
N THR A 379 -18.35 14.90 35.14
CA THR A 379 -17.12 14.34 35.73
C THR A 379 -17.46 13.29 36.78
N GLY A 380 -16.58 12.32 37.00
CA GLY A 380 -16.77 11.25 37.96
C GLY A 380 -17.89 10.26 37.56
N VAL A 381 -18.05 10.03 36.25
CA VAL A 381 -19.07 9.08 35.72
C VAL A 381 -18.61 7.66 35.93
N ASN A 382 -19.52 6.80 36.36
CA ASN A 382 -19.22 5.39 36.62
C ASN A 382 -20.37 4.45 36.19
N TRP A 383 -19.96 3.34 35.62
CA TRP A 383 -20.85 2.22 35.33
C TRP A 383 -21.38 1.58 36.63
N GLY A 384 -22.61 1.08 36.62
CA GLY A 384 -23.25 0.44 37.77
C GLY A 384 -23.77 1.39 38.84
N ARG A 385 -23.28 2.65 38.87
CA ARG A 385 -23.74 3.70 39.77
C ARG A 385 -24.59 4.75 39.05
N ASP A 386 -24.05 5.35 37.98
CA ASP A 386 -24.69 6.48 37.26
C ASP A 386 -25.36 6.02 35.97
N LEU A 387 -24.84 4.97 35.40
CA LEU A 387 -25.32 4.30 34.21
C LEU A 387 -25.40 2.79 34.47
N PRO A 388 -26.35 2.06 33.83
CA PRO A 388 -26.34 0.61 33.87
C PRO A 388 -25.05 0.06 33.25
N GLU A 389 -24.70 -1.18 33.62
CA GLU A 389 -23.58 -1.86 32.92
C GLU A 389 -23.85 -1.92 31.43
N PRO A 390 -22.82 -1.69 30.58
CA PRO A 390 -23.01 -1.63 29.12
C PRO A 390 -23.38 -3.02 28.59
N ALA A 391 -24.53 -3.10 27.88
CA ALA A 391 -25.01 -4.35 27.31
C ALA A 391 -24.24 -4.75 26.02
N LEU A 392 -23.76 -3.78 25.26
CA LEU A 392 -22.99 -3.99 24.01
C LEU A 392 -21.58 -3.44 24.18
N VAL A 393 -20.61 -4.33 24.29
CA VAL A 393 -19.18 -4.00 24.40
C VAL A 393 -18.43 -4.69 23.29
N ALA A 394 -17.62 -3.94 22.55
CA ALA A 394 -16.84 -4.48 21.43
C ALA A 394 -15.50 -3.75 21.27
N ASP A 395 -14.64 -4.27 20.41
CA ASP A 395 -13.44 -3.58 19.93
C ASP A 395 -13.86 -2.64 18.78
N LEU A 396 -13.79 -1.32 19.02
CA LEU A 396 -14.35 -0.32 18.12
C LEU A 396 -13.32 0.69 17.62
N ARG A 397 -12.10 0.59 18.09
CA ARG A 397 -11.05 1.59 17.87
C ARG A 397 -9.89 1.11 17.01
N ASN A 398 -9.17 2.05 16.46
CA ASN A 398 -7.81 1.80 16.01
C ASN A 398 -6.92 1.45 17.20
N VAL A 399 -6.00 0.51 17.00
CA VAL A 399 -4.97 0.23 18.00
C VAL A 399 -3.98 1.39 18.10
N VAL A 400 -3.30 1.50 19.22
CA VAL A 400 -2.24 2.48 19.45
C VAL A 400 -0.95 1.75 19.82
N ALA A 401 0.20 2.42 19.63
CA ALA A 401 1.48 1.88 20.06
C ALA A 401 1.47 1.64 21.58
N GLY A 402 1.99 0.49 22.01
CA GLY A 402 1.97 0.05 23.41
C GLY A 402 0.75 -0.76 23.81
N ASP A 403 -0.27 -0.91 22.94
CA ASP A 403 -1.34 -1.87 23.18
C ASP A 403 -0.79 -3.30 23.25
N ALA A 404 -1.40 -4.14 24.06
CA ALA A 404 -1.02 -5.56 24.14
C ALA A 404 -1.39 -6.29 22.83
N SER A 405 -0.40 -7.00 22.27
CA SER A 405 -0.59 -7.79 21.05
C SER A 405 -1.66 -8.87 21.24
N PRO A 406 -2.52 -9.13 20.24
CA PRO A 406 -3.60 -10.11 20.36
C PRO A 406 -3.12 -11.54 20.59
N ASP A 407 -1.86 -11.85 20.25
CA ASP A 407 -1.22 -13.15 20.53
C ASP A 407 -0.58 -13.25 21.93
N GLY A 408 -0.66 -12.18 22.72
CA GLY A 408 -0.17 -12.13 24.10
C GLY A 408 1.36 -12.11 24.26
N LYS A 409 2.12 -11.90 23.15
CA LYS A 409 3.60 -12.02 23.17
C LYS A 409 4.35 -10.71 23.32
N GLY A 410 3.66 -9.59 23.50
CA GLY A 410 4.30 -8.29 23.63
C GLY A 410 3.37 -7.12 23.36
N GLU A 411 3.96 -5.97 23.10
CA GLU A 411 3.26 -4.72 22.80
C GLU A 411 3.31 -4.40 21.31
N LEU A 412 2.29 -3.73 20.81
CA LEU A 412 2.17 -3.30 19.42
C LEU A 412 3.05 -2.07 19.14
N ALA A 413 3.70 -2.09 18.00
CA ALA A 413 4.39 -0.96 17.40
C ALA A 413 3.72 -0.58 16.07
N ILE A 414 3.90 0.67 15.65
CA ILE A 414 3.31 1.19 14.41
C ILE A 414 4.42 1.80 13.54
N GLU A 415 4.46 1.39 12.28
CA GLU A 415 5.34 1.94 11.23
C GLU A 415 4.50 2.44 10.05
N ARG A 416 5.13 3.20 9.16
CA ARG A 416 4.54 3.57 7.87
C ARG A 416 5.00 2.63 6.78
N GLY A 417 4.08 2.28 5.88
CA GLY A 417 4.33 1.39 4.77
C GLY A 417 3.77 1.87 3.44
N ILE A 418 4.37 1.35 2.37
CA ILE A 418 3.95 1.53 0.99
C ILE A 418 3.49 0.16 0.50
N GLU A 419 2.21 0.02 0.21
CA GLU A 419 1.66 -1.22 -0.37
C GLU A 419 2.22 -1.44 -1.78
N VAL A 420 3.00 -2.50 -1.96
CA VAL A 420 3.60 -2.86 -3.24
C VAL A 420 3.03 -4.14 -3.85
N GLY A 421 2.37 -4.96 -3.04
CA GLY A 421 1.73 -6.19 -3.47
C GLY A 421 0.62 -6.60 -2.53
N HIS A 422 -0.35 -7.35 -3.06
CA HIS A 422 -1.51 -7.82 -2.32
C HIS A 422 -1.94 -9.18 -2.84
N VAL A 423 -2.23 -10.10 -1.94
CA VAL A 423 -2.73 -11.45 -2.24
C VAL A 423 -4.09 -11.64 -1.59
N PHE A 424 -5.06 -12.16 -2.36
CA PHE A 424 -6.44 -12.34 -1.92
C PHE A 424 -6.90 -13.77 -2.17
N TYR A 425 -7.65 -14.33 -1.22
CA TYR A 425 -8.50 -15.49 -1.42
C TYR A 425 -9.94 -15.01 -1.63
N LEU A 426 -10.49 -15.21 -2.82
CA LEU A 426 -11.78 -14.65 -3.26
C LEU A 426 -12.96 -15.61 -3.03
N GLY A 427 -12.67 -16.90 -2.75
CA GLY A 427 -13.70 -17.93 -2.72
C GLY A 427 -14.43 -18.05 -4.05
N THR A 428 -15.75 -18.18 -4.01
CA THR A 428 -16.61 -18.31 -5.19
C THR A 428 -17.29 -17.00 -5.60
N LYS A 429 -16.87 -15.84 -5.10
CA LYS A 429 -17.54 -14.56 -5.33
C LYS A 429 -17.79 -14.31 -6.83
N TYR A 430 -16.74 -14.33 -7.63
CA TYR A 430 -16.82 -14.05 -9.08
C TYR A 430 -17.35 -15.23 -9.88
N SER A 431 -16.89 -16.44 -9.59
CA SER A 431 -17.34 -17.64 -10.29
C SER A 431 -18.85 -17.87 -10.14
N ARG A 432 -19.40 -17.59 -8.94
CA ARG A 432 -20.85 -17.68 -8.69
C ARG A 432 -21.62 -16.58 -9.41
N ALA A 433 -21.19 -15.33 -9.31
CA ALA A 433 -21.85 -14.20 -9.96
C ALA A 433 -21.92 -14.37 -11.48
N MET A 434 -20.85 -14.92 -12.09
CA MET A 434 -20.72 -15.12 -13.53
C MET A 434 -21.12 -16.54 -14.00
N ASN A 435 -21.70 -17.35 -13.12
CA ASN A 435 -22.07 -18.75 -13.37
C ASN A 435 -20.92 -19.57 -13.99
N ALA A 436 -19.70 -19.36 -13.53
CA ALA A 436 -18.51 -20.05 -13.99
C ALA A 436 -18.32 -21.36 -13.22
N THR A 437 -18.53 -22.50 -13.90
CA THR A 437 -18.51 -23.83 -13.29
C THR A 437 -17.66 -24.83 -14.08
N PHE A 438 -17.20 -25.85 -13.39
CA PHE A 438 -16.57 -27.05 -13.97
C PHE A 438 -17.28 -28.32 -13.47
N LEU A 439 -17.10 -29.44 -14.16
CA LEU A 439 -17.58 -30.72 -13.70
C LEU A 439 -16.59 -31.31 -12.68
N ALA A 440 -17.09 -31.53 -11.46
CA ALA A 440 -16.38 -32.22 -10.39
C ALA A 440 -16.22 -33.73 -10.71
N ASP A 441 -15.47 -34.44 -9.87
CA ASP A 441 -15.22 -35.89 -10.01
C ASP A 441 -16.50 -36.74 -9.94
N ASN A 442 -17.52 -36.24 -9.25
CA ASN A 442 -18.85 -36.85 -9.15
C ASN A 442 -19.79 -36.48 -10.32
N GLY A 443 -19.28 -35.76 -11.34
CA GLY A 443 -20.03 -35.33 -12.52
C GLY A 443 -21.00 -34.17 -12.30
N LYS A 444 -21.00 -33.55 -11.12
CA LYS A 444 -21.86 -32.38 -10.83
C LYS A 444 -21.13 -31.06 -11.13
N PRO A 445 -21.85 -30.03 -11.60
CA PRO A 445 -21.29 -28.68 -11.73
C PRO A 445 -20.86 -28.11 -10.36
N GLN A 446 -19.68 -27.50 -10.32
CA GLN A 446 -19.13 -26.84 -9.14
C GLN A 446 -18.52 -25.50 -9.56
N PHE A 447 -18.67 -24.44 -8.73
CA PHE A 447 -18.03 -23.16 -8.96
C PHE A 447 -16.53 -23.24 -8.66
N PHE A 448 -15.73 -22.45 -9.42
CA PHE A 448 -14.31 -22.32 -9.14
C PHE A 448 -14.08 -21.57 -7.83
N GLU A 449 -13.16 -22.06 -7.02
CA GLU A 449 -12.56 -21.28 -5.97
C GLU A 449 -11.44 -20.42 -6.55
N MET A 450 -11.42 -19.15 -6.25
CA MET A 450 -10.55 -18.17 -6.90
C MET A 450 -9.66 -17.43 -5.90
N GLY A 451 -8.48 -17.04 -6.38
CA GLY A 451 -7.61 -16.06 -5.74
C GLY A 451 -7.19 -15.00 -6.74
N CYS A 452 -6.86 -13.80 -6.26
CA CYS A 452 -6.22 -12.78 -7.08
C CYS A 452 -4.99 -12.18 -6.38
N TYR A 453 -3.98 -11.79 -7.17
CA TYR A 453 -2.65 -11.50 -6.66
C TYR A 453 -2.03 -10.34 -7.46
N GLY A 454 -1.97 -9.14 -6.87
CA GLY A 454 -1.49 -7.92 -7.50
C GLY A 454 -0.09 -7.49 -7.04
N ILE A 455 0.73 -6.98 -7.96
CA ILE A 455 1.98 -6.24 -7.67
C ILE A 455 2.01 -4.97 -8.50
N GLY A 456 2.19 -3.83 -7.85
CA GLY A 456 2.37 -2.53 -8.51
C GLY A 456 3.76 -2.40 -9.12
N ILE A 457 3.94 -2.83 -10.37
CA ILE A 457 5.24 -2.86 -11.06
C ILE A 457 5.90 -1.47 -11.08
N THR A 458 5.14 -0.44 -11.41
CA THR A 458 5.66 0.93 -11.50
C THR A 458 5.76 1.63 -10.14
N ARG A 459 5.11 1.12 -9.10
CA ARG A 459 5.24 1.59 -7.72
C ARG A 459 6.54 1.09 -7.06
N LEU A 460 7.01 -0.10 -7.42
CA LEU A 460 8.20 -0.72 -6.84
C LEU A 460 9.48 0.12 -6.97
N PRO A 461 9.82 0.72 -8.13
CA PRO A 461 10.97 1.62 -8.23
C PRO A 461 10.87 2.81 -7.27
N ALA A 462 9.69 3.42 -7.14
CA ALA A 462 9.48 4.53 -6.23
C ALA A 462 9.64 4.08 -4.76
N ALA A 463 9.07 2.95 -4.37
CA ALA A 463 9.23 2.37 -3.02
C ALA A 463 10.70 2.02 -2.71
N ALA A 464 11.45 1.51 -3.70
CA ALA A 464 12.87 1.24 -3.56
C ALA A 464 13.68 2.51 -3.29
N ILE A 465 13.35 3.62 -3.97
CA ILE A 465 14.00 4.92 -3.76
C ILE A 465 13.70 5.47 -2.36
N GLU A 466 12.46 5.35 -1.87
CA GLU A 466 12.11 5.83 -0.52
C GLU A 466 12.96 5.17 0.57
N GLN A 467 13.41 3.95 0.38
CA GLN A 467 14.34 3.27 1.29
C GLN A 467 15.81 3.52 0.97
N ASN A 468 16.15 3.91 -0.26
CA ASN A 468 17.51 3.89 -0.76
C ASN A 468 17.84 5.16 -1.56
N HIS A 469 18.12 6.24 -0.86
CA HIS A 469 18.59 7.50 -1.43
C HIS A 469 19.44 8.27 -0.42
N ASP A 470 20.16 9.27 -0.91
CA ASP A 470 20.86 10.28 -0.12
C ASP A 470 20.72 11.66 -0.77
N GLU A 471 21.41 12.67 -0.25
CA GLU A 471 21.41 14.04 -0.78
C GLU A 471 21.92 14.13 -2.22
N ARG A 472 22.77 13.20 -2.65
CA ARG A 472 23.35 13.17 -4.00
C ARG A 472 22.40 12.56 -5.04
N GLY A 473 21.49 11.66 -4.61
CA GLY A 473 20.53 11.03 -5.50
C GLY A 473 20.09 9.63 -5.09
N ILE A 474 19.71 8.83 -6.07
CA ILE A 474 19.20 7.47 -5.89
C ILE A 474 20.35 6.51 -5.53
N ILE A 475 20.04 5.49 -4.74
CA ILE A 475 20.93 4.37 -4.44
C ILE A 475 20.17 3.08 -4.79
N TRP A 476 20.20 2.69 -6.07
CA TRP A 476 19.47 1.50 -6.50
C TRP A 476 19.98 0.23 -5.83
N PRO A 477 19.07 -0.70 -5.47
CA PRO A 477 19.43 -2.11 -5.37
C PRO A 477 19.97 -2.60 -6.72
N ASP A 478 21.06 -3.35 -6.70
CA ASP A 478 21.77 -3.76 -7.92
C ASP A 478 20.88 -4.49 -8.94
N ALA A 479 19.94 -5.29 -8.44
CA ALA A 479 19.02 -6.09 -9.26
C ALA A 479 18.13 -5.25 -10.19
N ILE A 480 17.82 -3.99 -9.84
CA ILE A 480 16.88 -3.14 -10.58
C ILE A 480 17.52 -1.83 -11.10
N ALA A 481 18.80 -1.60 -10.84
CA ALA A 481 19.50 -0.42 -11.35
C ALA A 481 19.41 -0.33 -12.88
N PRO A 482 19.23 0.87 -13.46
CA PRO A 482 19.04 1.01 -14.92
C PRO A 482 20.22 0.51 -15.74
N PHE A 483 21.43 0.66 -15.21
CA PHE A 483 22.67 0.02 -15.66
C PHE A 483 23.42 -0.48 -14.45
N THR A 484 24.19 -1.57 -14.61
CA THR A 484 24.99 -2.12 -13.51
C THR A 484 26.28 -1.33 -13.32
N VAL A 485 26.96 -0.99 -14.43
CA VAL A 485 28.24 -0.30 -14.42
C VAL A 485 28.19 0.95 -15.29
N VAL A 486 28.80 2.03 -14.84
CA VAL A 486 29.12 3.19 -15.67
C VAL A 486 30.64 3.39 -15.78
N LEU A 487 31.11 3.57 -17.00
CA LEU A 487 32.51 3.95 -17.30
C LEU A 487 32.57 5.46 -17.53
N CYS A 488 33.42 6.15 -16.78
CA CYS A 488 33.61 7.59 -16.80
C CYS A 488 35.05 7.95 -17.24
N PRO A 489 35.34 8.01 -18.56
CA PRO A 489 36.62 8.48 -19.04
C PRO A 489 36.75 9.99 -18.84
N ILE A 490 37.90 10.43 -18.32
CA ILE A 490 38.19 11.85 -18.06
C ILE A 490 38.89 12.46 -19.27
N SER A 491 38.23 13.40 -19.95
CA SER A 491 38.73 14.12 -21.11
C SER A 491 39.28 13.18 -22.23
N PRO A 492 38.49 12.21 -22.71
CA PRO A 492 38.93 11.19 -23.67
C PRO A 492 39.36 11.80 -25.02
N ASP A 493 38.83 12.96 -25.41
CA ASP A 493 39.23 13.66 -26.64
C ASP A 493 40.61 14.27 -26.53
N ARG A 494 41.09 14.56 -25.33
CA ARG A 494 42.42 15.09 -25.05
C ARG A 494 43.45 13.98 -24.83
N PHE A 495 43.06 12.86 -24.28
CA PHE A 495 43.94 11.77 -23.88
C PHE A 495 43.55 10.47 -24.60
N ALA A 496 44.28 10.14 -25.68
CA ALA A 496 43.99 8.97 -26.53
C ALA A 496 44.07 7.65 -25.74
N ASP A 497 44.98 7.53 -24.77
CA ASP A 497 45.13 6.35 -23.92
C ASP A 497 43.92 6.15 -23.03
N VAL A 498 43.33 7.22 -22.48
CA VAL A 498 42.09 7.17 -21.70
C VAL A 498 40.94 6.65 -22.56
N LYS A 499 40.81 7.16 -23.78
CA LYS A 499 39.78 6.71 -24.72
C LYS A 499 39.94 5.24 -25.06
N THR A 500 41.18 4.81 -25.40
CA THR A 500 41.49 3.42 -25.76
C THR A 500 41.20 2.48 -24.61
N ALA A 501 41.65 2.81 -23.39
CA ALA A 501 41.37 1.99 -22.18
C ALA A 501 39.87 1.89 -21.86
N ALA A 502 39.13 2.99 -22.01
CA ALA A 502 37.69 3.01 -21.78
C ALA A 502 36.93 2.18 -22.83
N ASP A 503 37.25 2.34 -24.11
CA ASP A 503 36.65 1.57 -25.22
C ASP A 503 36.94 0.07 -25.06
N GLN A 504 38.19 -0.32 -24.66
CA GLN A 504 38.54 -1.71 -24.42
C GLN A 504 37.78 -2.30 -23.24
N LEU A 505 37.81 -1.67 -22.07
CA LEU A 505 37.07 -2.15 -20.88
C LEU A 505 35.57 -2.23 -21.15
N TYR A 506 35.01 -1.29 -21.91
CA TYR A 506 33.62 -1.32 -22.34
C TYR A 506 33.29 -2.56 -23.18
N ALA A 507 34.16 -2.87 -24.16
CA ALA A 507 34.01 -4.05 -25.02
C ALA A 507 34.11 -5.36 -24.20
N ASP A 508 35.05 -5.43 -23.28
CA ASP A 508 35.27 -6.59 -22.41
C ASP A 508 34.09 -6.84 -21.46
N LEU A 509 33.54 -5.78 -20.87
CA LEU A 509 32.35 -5.86 -20.03
C LEU A 509 31.12 -6.30 -20.81
N LEU A 510 30.92 -5.80 -22.03
CA LEU A 510 29.84 -6.25 -22.92
C LEU A 510 30.00 -7.73 -23.27
N ALA A 511 31.20 -8.17 -23.60
CA ALA A 511 31.49 -9.57 -23.89
C ALA A 511 31.25 -10.49 -22.68
N ALA A 512 31.46 -9.97 -21.48
CA ALA A 512 31.15 -10.65 -20.21
C ALA A 512 29.64 -10.60 -19.82
N GLY A 513 28.77 -10.01 -20.66
CA GLY A 513 27.34 -9.91 -20.41
C GLY A 513 26.95 -8.84 -19.37
N VAL A 514 27.85 -7.92 -19.02
CA VAL A 514 27.59 -6.85 -18.06
C VAL A 514 26.74 -5.76 -18.72
N ASP A 515 25.70 -5.33 -18.01
CA ASP A 515 24.86 -4.19 -18.42
C ASP A 515 25.60 -2.87 -18.10
N VAL A 516 26.38 -2.39 -19.06
CA VAL A 516 27.32 -1.27 -18.92
C VAL A 516 26.94 -0.09 -19.82
N ILE A 517 27.14 1.14 -19.31
CA ILE A 517 27.10 2.38 -20.09
C ILE A 517 28.45 3.06 -20.05
N LEU A 518 28.93 3.51 -21.24
CA LEU A 518 30.13 4.31 -21.37
C LEU A 518 29.73 5.77 -21.55
N ASP A 519 30.23 6.65 -20.67
CA ASP A 519 29.98 8.09 -20.79
C ASP A 519 31.00 8.73 -21.75
N ASP A 520 30.64 8.76 -23.02
CA ASP A 520 31.41 9.34 -24.12
C ASP A 520 30.98 10.77 -24.47
N ARG A 521 30.22 11.47 -23.58
CA ARG A 521 29.74 12.84 -23.81
C ARG A 521 30.84 13.91 -23.69
N ASN A 522 32.00 13.55 -23.17
CA ASN A 522 33.11 14.45 -22.88
C ASN A 522 32.74 15.62 -21.95
N GLU A 523 31.86 15.33 -20.96
CA GLU A 523 31.45 16.29 -19.96
C GLU A 523 32.56 16.57 -18.93
N ARG A 524 32.45 17.71 -18.23
CA ARG A 524 33.34 18.01 -17.10
C ARG A 524 33.13 16.96 -15.98
N PRO A 525 34.22 16.47 -15.34
CA PRO A 525 34.11 15.39 -14.33
C PRO A 525 33.07 15.65 -13.27
N GLY A 526 32.97 16.87 -12.73
CA GLY A 526 31.98 17.20 -11.71
C GLY A 526 30.53 17.10 -12.18
N ALA A 527 30.24 17.49 -13.43
CA ALA A 527 28.90 17.35 -14.01
C ALA A 527 28.57 15.90 -14.31
N MET A 528 29.54 15.18 -14.92
CA MET A 528 29.40 13.75 -15.22
C MET A 528 29.14 12.92 -13.96
N PHE A 529 29.89 13.14 -12.90
CA PHE A 529 29.70 12.41 -11.62
C PHE A 529 28.36 12.75 -10.96
N ALA A 530 27.96 14.03 -10.97
CA ALA A 530 26.69 14.46 -10.43
C ALA A 530 25.49 13.81 -11.14
N ASP A 531 25.55 13.67 -12.47
CA ASP A 531 24.52 12.96 -13.22
C ASP A 531 24.39 11.48 -12.79
N TRP A 532 25.54 10.77 -12.73
CA TRP A 532 25.53 9.34 -12.42
C TRP A 532 25.23 9.05 -10.95
N GLU A 533 25.61 9.94 -10.04
CA GLU A 533 25.22 9.85 -8.62
C GLU A 533 23.72 10.11 -8.43
N LEU A 534 23.16 11.10 -9.16
CA LEU A 534 21.73 11.38 -9.14
C LEU A 534 20.92 10.20 -9.70
N ILE A 535 21.36 9.64 -10.84
CA ILE A 535 20.72 8.45 -11.46
C ILE A 535 20.89 7.21 -10.59
N GLY A 536 22.01 7.10 -9.84
CA GLY A 536 22.24 6.05 -8.86
C GLY A 536 22.81 4.77 -9.42
N ILE A 537 23.68 4.82 -10.44
CA ILE A 537 24.33 3.61 -10.98
C ILE A 537 25.22 2.98 -9.89
N PRO A 538 25.09 1.67 -9.60
CA PRO A 538 25.79 1.04 -8.48
C PRO A 538 27.31 1.08 -8.59
N HIS A 539 27.86 0.77 -9.75
CA HIS A 539 29.31 0.64 -9.95
C HIS A 539 29.82 1.69 -10.91
N ARG A 540 30.65 2.63 -10.43
CA ARG A 540 31.31 3.64 -11.25
C ARG A 540 32.79 3.33 -11.38
N VAL A 541 33.30 3.31 -12.62
CA VAL A 541 34.71 3.20 -12.94
C VAL A 541 35.15 4.49 -13.59
N THR A 542 36.14 5.16 -13.02
CA THR A 542 36.73 6.40 -13.53
C THR A 542 38.09 6.11 -14.12
N ILE A 543 38.28 6.52 -15.35
CA ILE A 543 39.52 6.30 -16.11
C ILE A 543 40.15 7.66 -16.42
N GLY A 544 41.24 7.99 -15.74
CA GLY A 544 41.98 9.25 -15.92
C GLY A 544 43.39 9.05 -16.39
N ASP A 545 43.95 10.05 -17.12
CA ASP A 545 45.28 10.01 -17.69
C ASP A 545 46.41 9.75 -16.66
N ARG A 546 46.33 10.44 -15.51
CA ARG A 546 47.31 10.24 -14.43
C ARG A 546 47.24 8.80 -13.87
N GLY A 547 46.02 8.32 -13.55
CA GLY A 547 45.85 6.97 -13.04
C GLY A 547 46.36 5.90 -13.98
N LEU A 548 46.09 6.03 -15.29
CA LEU A 548 46.61 5.09 -16.30
C LEU A 548 48.15 5.09 -16.38
N LYS A 549 48.79 6.26 -16.30
CA LYS A 549 50.26 6.37 -16.24
C LYS A 549 50.86 5.69 -15.01
N ASP A 550 50.12 5.75 -13.91
CA ASP A 550 50.45 5.09 -12.63
C ASP A 550 49.99 3.62 -12.59
N GLY A 551 49.38 3.10 -13.66
CA GLY A 551 48.94 1.71 -13.83
C GLY A 551 47.62 1.36 -13.14
N HIS A 552 46.76 2.34 -12.80
CA HIS A 552 45.51 2.10 -12.15
C HIS A 552 44.34 2.91 -12.71
N ILE A 553 43.13 2.48 -12.38
CA ILE A 553 41.84 3.16 -12.55
C ILE A 553 41.18 3.32 -11.19
N GLU A 554 40.16 4.16 -11.10
CA GLU A 554 39.38 4.32 -9.87
C GLU A 554 38.04 3.58 -9.95
N TYR A 555 37.67 2.90 -8.89
CA TYR A 555 36.38 2.25 -8.71
C TYR A 555 35.66 2.83 -7.51
N GLN A 556 34.35 3.07 -7.63
CA GLN A 556 33.49 3.45 -6.51
C GLN A 556 32.14 2.78 -6.63
N HIS A 557 31.72 2.09 -5.58
CA HIS A 557 30.34 1.69 -5.43
C HIS A 557 29.49 2.87 -4.94
N ARG A 558 28.24 3.00 -5.40
CA ARG A 558 27.35 4.14 -5.07
C ARG A 558 27.12 4.34 -3.58
N ARG A 559 27.21 3.26 -2.78
CA ARG A 559 27.10 3.30 -1.31
C ARG A 559 28.40 3.70 -0.59
N ASP A 560 29.53 3.69 -1.30
CA ASP A 560 30.83 3.99 -0.69
C ASP A 560 31.07 5.51 -0.63
N SER A 561 31.70 5.97 0.45
CA SER A 561 32.07 7.37 0.62
C SER A 561 33.31 7.79 -0.18
N ALA A 562 34.14 6.81 -0.57
CA ALA A 562 35.39 7.05 -1.29
C ALA A 562 35.62 6.04 -2.40
N SER A 563 36.40 6.44 -3.43
CA SER A 563 36.87 5.54 -4.47
C SER A 563 38.06 4.71 -3.98
N SER A 564 38.26 3.57 -4.61
CA SER A 564 39.44 2.70 -4.48
C SER A 564 40.21 2.62 -5.80
N GLN A 565 41.54 2.41 -5.69
CA GLN A 565 42.37 2.19 -6.87
C GLN A 565 42.38 0.71 -7.25
N VAL A 566 42.27 0.42 -8.52
CA VAL A 566 42.30 -0.92 -9.12
C VAL A 566 43.35 -0.95 -10.22
N ALA A 567 44.20 -1.96 -10.25
CA ALA A 567 45.17 -2.11 -11.32
C ALA A 567 44.45 -2.17 -12.68
N SER A 568 44.88 -1.34 -13.62
CA SER A 568 44.18 -1.20 -14.93
C SER A 568 44.08 -2.52 -15.70
N GLY A 569 45.10 -3.38 -15.62
CA GLY A 569 45.10 -4.71 -16.24
C GLY A 569 44.18 -5.74 -15.53
N GLU A 570 43.72 -5.48 -14.32
CA GLU A 570 42.85 -6.38 -13.53
C GLU A 570 41.40 -5.88 -13.45
N ALA A 571 41.11 -4.75 -14.09
CA ALA A 571 39.80 -4.08 -13.96
C ALA A 571 38.61 -5.00 -14.29
N LEU A 572 38.69 -5.77 -15.37
CA LEU A 572 37.61 -6.71 -15.72
C LEU A 572 37.42 -7.81 -14.67
N ALA A 573 38.53 -8.44 -14.23
CA ALA A 573 38.48 -9.51 -13.21
C ALA A 573 37.94 -8.99 -11.88
N PHE A 574 38.36 -7.80 -11.48
CA PHE A 574 37.85 -7.13 -10.29
C PHE A 574 36.34 -6.88 -10.37
N LEU A 575 35.86 -6.32 -11.49
CA LEU A 575 34.43 -6.06 -11.70
C LEU A 575 33.63 -7.35 -11.76
N LYS A 576 34.10 -8.40 -12.45
CA LYS A 576 33.43 -9.72 -12.45
C LYS A 576 33.27 -10.25 -11.02
N THR A 577 34.30 -10.14 -10.19
CA THR A 577 34.24 -10.54 -8.78
C THR A 577 33.21 -9.72 -8.00
N LYS A 578 33.21 -8.39 -8.16
CA LYS A 578 32.23 -7.50 -7.51
C LYS A 578 30.78 -7.79 -7.93
N LEU A 579 30.58 -8.19 -9.17
CA LEU A 579 29.28 -8.53 -9.74
C LEU A 579 28.88 -10.00 -9.55
N SER A 580 29.70 -10.79 -8.85
CA SER A 580 29.51 -12.25 -8.67
C SER A 580 29.32 -13.00 -10.00
N LEU A 581 30.04 -12.58 -11.04
CA LEU A 581 30.04 -13.22 -12.35
C LEU A 581 31.18 -14.26 -12.44
N ALA A 582 30.88 -15.40 -13.06
CA ALA A 582 31.83 -16.49 -13.25
C ALA A 582 32.96 -16.11 -14.23
#